data_f4d3b8669f5c59e7fac1babf4aa7628f
#
_entry.id   f4d3b8669f5c59e7fac1babf4aa7628f
#
_cell.length_a   1.000
_cell.length_b   1.000
_cell.length_c   1.000
_cell.angle_alpha   90.00
_cell.angle_beta   90.00
_cell.angle_gamma   90.00
#
_symmetry.space_group_name_H-M   'P 1'
#
loop_
_entity.id
_entity.type
_entity.pdbx_description
1 polymer ?
#
loop_
_entity_poly.entity_id
_entity_poly.type
_entity_poly.pdbx_seq_one_letter_code
_entity_poly.pdbx_strand_id
1 'polypeptide(L)'
;MHLSIVLVAPARAENIGAAARAMKTMGFTDLRIVDSAAHLEPAARWVAHGSGDILDNITTYATLADALHDISFTVATTARSRAKFHYYATPAELVPMLSEKSQWLDKAALVFGREDSGLTNEELELADVLTGAPMVADYPSLNLGQAVMVYCYQLASLIQIPQPPAEGANENQLAALRARVEQLLSQLGVADDQKMASGCSSVWGVLSSGTPQCCTVCCTILKKNWRSKILS
;
A
#
# COMPACT_ATOMS: atom_id res chain seq x y z
N MET A 1 -2.00 8.35 8.70
CA MET A 1 -3.13 7.62 9.32
C MET A 1 -2.66 6.25 9.76
N HIS A 2 -2.97 5.84 10.98
CA HIS A 2 -2.72 4.49 11.49
C HIS A 2 -3.89 3.58 11.11
N LEU A 3 -3.60 2.39 10.55
CA LEU A 3 -4.63 1.43 10.15
C LEU A 3 -4.47 0.13 10.93
N SER A 4 -5.46 -0.19 11.76
CA SER A 4 -5.54 -1.41 12.56
C SER A 4 -6.26 -2.51 11.78
N ILE A 5 -5.75 -3.74 11.84
CA ILE A 5 -6.43 -4.93 11.33
C ILE A 5 -7.11 -5.63 12.50
N VAL A 6 -8.41 -5.85 12.40
CA VAL A 6 -9.22 -6.47 13.45
C VAL A 6 -9.80 -7.78 12.93
N LEU A 7 -9.51 -8.88 13.62
CA LEU A 7 -10.07 -10.21 13.33
C LEU A 7 -11.09 -10.58 14.41
N VAL A 8 -12.34 -10.80 14.01
CA VAL A 8 -13.43 -11.14 14.92
C VAL A 8 -13.61 -12.64 14.98
N ALA A 9 -13.42 -13.21 16.16
CA ALA A 9 -13.54 -14.61 16.50
C ALA A 9 -12.88 -15.55 15.46
N PRO A 10 -11.61 -15.32 15.05
CA PRO A 10 -10.92 -16.21 14.14
C PRO A 10 -10.80 -17.60 14.77
N ALA A 11 -11.25 -18.63 14.05
CA ALA A 11 -11.31 -20.00 14.57
C ALA A 11 -9.97 -20.73 14.39
N ARG A 12 -9.18 -20.38 13.37
CA ARG A 12 -7.97 -21.14 12.99
C ARG A 12 -6.71 -20.32 13.24
N ALA A 13 -5.81 -20.89 14.02
CA ALA A 13 -4.51 -20.30 14.32
C ALA A 13 -3.68 -19.99 13.06
N GLU A 14 -3.73 -20.90 12.07
CA GLU A 14 -3.00 -20.73 10.80
C GLU A 14 -3.47 -19.51 10.03
N ASN A 15 -4.76 -19.16 10.10
CA ASN A 15 -5.29 -17.96 9.45
C ASN A 15 -4.78 -16.68 10.12
N ILE A 16 -4.61 -16.69 11.45
CA ILE A 16 -4.01 -15.57 12.20
C ILE A 16 -2.54 -15.42 11.81
N GLY A 17 -1.79 -16.53 11.74
CA GLY A 17 -0.40 -16.52 11.29
C GLY A 17 -0.24 -16.00 9.86
N ALA A 18 -1.13 -16.44 8.95
CA ALA A 18 -1.15 -15.97 7.56
C ALA A 18 -1.50 -14.47 7.46
N ALA A 19 -2.45 -14.00 8.27
CA ALA A 19 -2.79 -12.58 8.38
C ALA A 19 -1.60 -11.74 8.90
N ALA A 20 -0.95 -12.17 9.97
CA ALA A 20 0.24 -11.50 10.51
C ALA A 20 1.35 -11.41 9.45
N ARG A 21 1.58 -12.48 8.67
CA ARG A 21 2.55 -12.48 7.58
C ARG A 21 2.17 -11.50 6.46
N ALA A 22 0.91 -11.47 6.06
CA ALA A 22 0.39 -10.53 5.07
C ALA A 22 0.59 -9.08 5.52
N MET A 23 0.24 -8.78 6.77
CA MET A 23 0.43 -7.47 7.39
C MET A 23 1.90 -7.05 7.39
N LYS A 24 2.80 -7.90 7.87
CA LYS A 24 4.25 -7.63 7.91
C LYS A 24 4.81 -7.32 6.53
N THR A 25 4.43 -8.11 5.53
CA THR A 25 4.88 -7.93 4.16
C THR A 25 4.45 -6.57 3.57
N MET A 26 3.30 -6.07 3.99
CA MET A 26 2.72 -4.81 3.49
C MET A 26 2.92 -3.61 4.43
N GLY A 27 3.66 -3.78 5.53
CA GLY A 27 4.02 -2.69 6.45
C GLY A 27 2.99 -2.37 7.53
N PHE A 28 1.99 -3.22 7.74
CA PHE A 28 0.99 -3.09 8.81
C PHE A 28 1.51 -3.75 10.09
N THR A 29 1.24 -3.13 11.24
CA THR A 29 1.80 -3.57 12.53
C THR A 29 0.76 -3.79 13.63
N ASP A 30 -0.42 -3.16 13.55
CA ASP A 30 -1.46 -3.25 14.60
C ASP A 30 -2.48 -4.34 14.26
N LEU A 31 -2.36 -5.49 14.92
CA LEU A 31 -3.28 -6.61 14.85
C LEU A 31 -4.08 -6.74 16.14
N ARG A 32 -5.40 -6.66 16.03
CA ARG A 32 -6.35 -6.83 17.12
C ARG A 32 -7.18 -8.09 16.91
N ILE A 33 -7.38 -8.84 17.97
CA ILE A 33 -8.22 -10.05 17.97
C ILE A 33 -9.37 -9.87 18.95
N VAL A 34 -10.59 -10.17 18.48
CA VAL A 34 -11.81 -10.14 19.27
C VAL A 34 -12.29 -11.56 19.49
N ASP A 35 -12.61 -11.89 20.75
CA ASP A 35 -13.26 -13.14 21.15
C ASP A 35 -12.58 -14.42 20.60
N SER A 36 -11.23 -14.47 20.67
CA SER A 36 -10.47 -15.67 20.31
C SER A 36 -9.11 -15.71 20.99
N ALA A 37 -8.69 -16.91 21.36
CA ALA A 37 -7.36 -17.22 21.89
C ALA A 37 -6.53 -18.05 20.90
N ALA A 38 -7.01 -18.30 19.68
CA ALA A 38 -6.35 -19.17 18.71
C ALA A 38 -4.96 -18.68 18.29
N HIS A 39 -4.63 -17.38 18.45
CA HIS A 39 -3.30 -16.83 18.20
C HIS A 39 -2.21 -17.38 19.15
N LEU A 40 -2.61 -17.93 20.29
CA LEU A 40 -1.69 -18.56 21.26
C LEU A 40 -1.27 -19.96 20.84
N GLU A 41 -1.95 -20.58 19.91
CA GLU A 41 -1.63 -21.91 19.42
C GLU A 41 -0.33 -21.89 18.59
N PRO A 42 0.51 -22.92 18.70
CA PRO A 42 1.78 -23.00 17.96
C PRO A 42 1.61 -22.89 16.43
N ALA A 43 0.47 -23.33 15.92
CA ALA A 43 0.17 -23.30 14.48
C ALA A 43 0.15 -21.87 13.90
N ALA A 44 -0.21 -20.85 14.69
CA ALA A 44 -0.12 -19.46 14.27
C ALA A 44 1.32 -19.08 13.93
N ARG A 45 2.28 -19.47 14.78
CA ARG A 45 3.71 -19.18 14.57
C ARG A 45 4.33 -19.97 13.42
N TRP A 46 3.88 -21.19 13.17
CA TRP A 46 4.38 -22.00 12.05
C TRP A 46 4.13 -21.35 10.69
N VAL A 47 3.01 -20.65 10.55
CA VAL A 47 2.62 -19.99 9.29
C VAL A 47 3.14 -18.55 9.22
N ALA A 48 3.38 -17.92 10.34
CA ALA A 48 3.72 -16.50 10.45
C ALA A 48 5.13 -16.13 9.95
N HIS A 49 5.98 -17.03 9.56
CA HIS A 49 7.37 -16.83 9.06
C HIS A 49 7.87 -15.38 9.04
N GLY A 50 8.73 -14.99 9.99
CA GLY A 50 9.33 -13.66 10.07
C GLY A 50 8.39 -12.54 10.55
N SER A 51 7.14 -12.86 10.94
CA SER A 51 6.15 -11.90 11.49
C SER A 51 5.78 -12.20 12.94
N GLY A 52 6.68 -12.84 13.68
CA GLY A 52 6.49 -13.15 15.10
C GLY A 52 6.28 -11.91 15.96
N ASP A 53 6.89 -10.79 15.61
CA ASP A 53 6.72 -9.51 16.26
C ASP A 53 5.26 -8.98 16.18
N ILE A 54 4.54 -9.25 15.10
CA ILE A 54 3.11 -8.92 15.02
C ILE A 54 2.31 -9.80 15.98
N LEU A 55 2.60 -11.12 16.01
CA LEU A 55 1.91 -12.04 16.92
C LEU A 55 2.18 -11.72 18.39
N ASP A 56 3.41 -11.29 18.71
CA ASP A 56 3.82 -10.95 20.08
C ASP A 56 3.16 -9.65 20.59
N ASN A 57 2.76 -8.76 19.65
CA ASN A 57 2.11 -7.47 19.95
C ASN A 57 0.59 -7.48 19.71
N ILE A 58 -0.02 -8.65 19.50
CA ILE A 58 -1.49 -8.75 19.38
C ILE A 58 -2.15 -8.20 20.64
N THR A 59 -3.15 -7.31 20.43
CA THR A 59 -4.05 -6.90 21.51
C THR A 59 -5.38 -7.65 21.38
N THR A 60 -5.84 -8.23 22.49
CA THR A 60 -7.09 -9.01 22.52
C THR A 60 -8.20 -8.24 23.21
N TYR A 61 -9.42 -8.39 22.71
CA TYR A 61 -10.61 -7.73 23.21
C TYR A 61 -11.77 -8.73 23.36
N ALA A 62 -12.65 -8.47 24.30
CA ALA A 62 -13.84 -9.30 24.49
C ALA A 62 -14.91 -9.03 23.44
N THR A 63 -15.07 -7.77 23.02
CA THR A 63 -16.08 -7.36 22.03
C THR A 63 -15.47 -6.52 20.93
N LEU A 64 -16.15 -6.46 19.78
CA LEU A 64 -15.73 -5.59 18.67
C LEU A 64 -15.80 -4.10 19.08
N ALA A 65 -16.81 -3.70 19.85
CA ALA A 65 -16.93 -2.34 20.33
C ALA A 65 -15.71 -1.92 21.16
N ASP A 66 -15.20 -2.80 22.04
CA ASP A 66 -13.98 -2.55 22.81
C ASP A 66 -12.74 -2.42 21.90
N ALA A 67 -12.68 -3.26 20.85
CA ALA A 67 -11.57 -3.21 19.90
C ALA A 67 -11.57 -1.94 19.03
N LEU A 68 -12.71 -1.26 18.94
CA LEU A 68 -12.90 -0.04 18.14
C LEU A 68 -12.95 1.24 18.97
N HIS A 69 -12.79 1.19 20.29
CA HIS A 69 -13.00 2.33 21.19
C HIS A 69 -12.13 3.58 20.88
N ASP A 70 -10.95 3.37 20.31
CA ASP A 70 -9.98 4.41 19.92
C ASP A 70 -9.90 4.64 18.41
N ILE A 71 -10.80 4.02 17.64
CA ILE A 71 -10.86 4.10 16.19
C ILE A 71 -11.86 5.18 15.78
N SER A 72 -11.44 6.02 14.85
CA SER A 72 -12.26 7.13 14.33
C SER A 72 -13.03 6.78 13.06
N PHE A 73 -12.62 5.73 12.34
CA PHE A 73 -13.28 5.29 11.12
C PHE A 73 -13.13 3.77 10.94
N THR A 74 -14.26 3.10 10.77
CA THR A 74 -14.31 1.64 10.70
C THR A 74 -14.79 1.18 9.33
N VAL A 75 -14.02 0.28 8.73
CA VAL A 75 -14.35 -0.40 7.48
C VAL A 75 -14.56 -1.89 7.77
N ALA A 76 -15.73 -2.43 7.50
CA ALA A 76 -16.04 -3.85 7.73
C ALA A 76 -16.10 -4.64 6.41
N THR A 77 -15.45 -5.80 6.40
CA THR A 77 -15.42 -6.68 5.22
C THR A 77 -16.65 -7.59 5.18
N THR A 78 -17.20 -7.79 3.99
CA THR A 78 -18.30 -8.72 3.75
C THR A 78 -18.15 -9.40 2.39
N ALA A 79 -18.42 -10.71 2.33
CA ALA A 79 -18.47 -11.44 1.06
C ALA A 79 -19.83 -11.29 0.35
N ARG A 80 -20.85 -10.81 1.05
CA ARG A 80 -22.22 -10.69 0.54
C ARG A 80 -22.61 -9.24 0.39
N SER A 81 -23.11 -8.85 -0.80
CA SER A 81 -23.79 -7.56 -0.95
C SER A 81 -25.03 -7.53 -0.07
N ARG A 82 -25.10 -6.57 0.85
CA ARG A 82 -26.24 -6.41 1.77
C ARG A 82 -26.99 -5.12 1.42
N ALA A 83 -28.18 -5.27 0.86
CA ALA A 83 -29.03 -4.19 0.36
C ALA A 83 -29.43 -3.12 1.42
N LYS A 84 -29.20 -3.37 2.71
CA LYS A 84 -29.50 -2.44 3.80
C LYS A 84 -28.44 -1.36 4.05
N PHE A 85 -27.22 -1.53 3.58
CA PHE A 85 -26.12 -0.61 3.87
C PHE A 85 -25.85 0.30 2.67
N HIS A 86 -25.88 1.61 2.90
CA HIS A 86 -25.82 2.63 1.87
C HIS A 86 -24.42 2.89 1.30
N TYR A 87 -23.36 2.40 1.94
CA TYR A 87 -21.98 2.63 1.51
C TYR A 87 -21.23 1.32 1.39
N TYR A 88 -21.05 0.89 0.16
CA TYR A 88 -20.27 -0.29 -0.19
C TYR A 88 -19.14 0.13 -1.14
N ALA A 89 -17.89 -0.20 -0.77
CA ALA A 89 -16.70 0.13 -1.55
C ALA A 89 -15.90 -1.14 -1.86
N THR A 90 -15.32 -1.20 -3.04
CA THR A 90 -14.29 -2.19 -3.35
C THR A 90 -12.97 -1.84 -2.65
N PRO A 91 -12.01 -2.78 -2.49
CA PRO A 91 -10.69 -2.47 -1.94
C PRO A 91 -9.97 -1.32 -2.69
N ALA A 92 -10.17 -1.21 -4.01
CA ALA A 92 -9.59 -0.14 -4.82
C ALA A 92 -10.20 1.23 -4.50
N GLU A 93 -11.51 1.29 -4.27
CA GLU A 93 -12.22 2.54 -3.91
C GLU A 93 -11.92 2.99 -2.48
N LEU A 94 -11.50 2.08 -1.59
CA LEU A 94 -11.06 2.46 -0.24
C LEU A 94 -9.80 3.34 -0.25
N VAL A 95 -8.89 3.18 -1.22
CA VAL A 95 -7.63 3.93 -1.27
C VAL A 95 -7.87 5.43 -1.33
N PRO A 96 -8.59 5.99 -2.33
CA PRO A 96 -8.86 7.42 -2.39
C PRO A 96 -9.70 7.89 -1.20
N MET A 97 -10.69 7.10 -0.74
CA MET A 97 -11.54 7.44 0.39
C MET A 97 -10.74 7.60 1.69
N LEU A 98 -9.88 6.65 2.02
CA LEU A 98 -9.05 6.69 3.23
C LEU A 98 -7.93 7.72 3.10
N SER A 99 -7.38 7.93 1.91
CA SER A 99 -6.39 8.98 1.65
C SER A 99 -6.97 10.36 1.93
N GLU A 100 -8.18 10.65 1.47
CA GLU A 100 -8.87 11.90 1.77
C GLU A 100 -9.10 12.07 3.27
N LYS A 101 -9.63 11.02 3.92
CA LYS A 101 -9.91 11.03 5.36
C LYS A 101 -8.65 11.14 6.22
N SER A 102 -7.49 10.70 5.74
CA SER A 102 -6.22 10.76 6.47
C SER A 102 -5.77 12.19 6.81
N GLN A 103 -6.37 13.20 6.22
CA GLN A 103 -6.09 14.61 6.52
C GLN A 103 -6.64 15.04 7.88
N TRP A 104 -7.65 14.35 8.41
CA TRP A 104 -8.31 14.67 9.68
C TRP A 104 -8.61 13.46 10.58
N LEU A 105 -8.39 12.22 10.10
CA LEU A 105 -8.52 11.01 10.91
C LEU A 105 -7.17 10.39 11.18
N ASP A 106 -6.85 10.20 12.45
CA ASP A 106 -5.57 9.60 12.85
C ASP A 106 -5.60 8.08 12.79
N LYS A 107 -6.74 7.45 13.14
CA LYS A 107 -6.88 6.01 13.28
C LYS A 107 -8.09 5.48 12.53
N ALA A 108 -7.87 4.45 11.72
CA ALA A 108 -8.94 3.68 11.09
C ALA A 108 -8.75 2.18 11.37
N ALA A 109 -9.82 1.40 11.27
CA ALA A 109 -9.76 -0.05 11.38
C ALA A 109 -10.37 -0.73 10.16
N LEU A 110 -9.78 -1.86 9.79
CA LEU A 110 -10.33 -2.79 8.82
C LEU A 110 -10.69 -4.09 9.55
N VAL A 111 -11.98 -4.40 9.57
CA VAL A 111 -12.57 -5.48 10.36
C VAL A 111 -12.90 -6.68 9.47
N PHE A 112 -12.39 -7.84 9.86
CA PHE A 112 -12.68 -9.13 9.23
C PHE A 112 -13.47 -10.02 10.17
N GLY A 113 -14.50 -10.68 9.65
CA GLY A 113 -15.33 -11.59 10.41
C GLY A 113 -14.82 -13.02 10.45
N ARG A 114 -15.62 -13.89 11.06
CA ARG A 114 -15.40 -15.33 11.18
C ARG A 114 -15.29 -15.98 9.80
N GLU A 115 -14.54 -17.07 9.72
CA GLU A 115 -14.27 -17.76 8.46
C GLU A 115 -15.53 -18.39 7.85
N ASP A 116 -16.46 -18.86 8.66
CA ASP A 116 -17.67 -19.56 8.25
C ASP A 116 -18.89 -18.66 8.05
N SER A 117 -19.06 -17.65 8.91
CA SER A 117 -20.28 -16.84 9.01
C SER A 117 -20.06 -15.34 8.74
N GLY A 118 -18.80 -14.87 8.78
CA GLY A 118 -18.46 -13.46 8.64
C GLY A 118 -18.81 -12.65 9.89
N LEU A 119 -19.16 -11.39 9.69
CA LEU A 119 -19.63 -10.48 10.73
C LEU A 119 -21.14 -10.58 10.92
N THR A 120 -21.63 -10.46 12.16
CA THR A 120 -23.06 -10.37 12.47
C THR A 120 -23.62 -9.02 12.02
N ASN A 121 -24.95 -8.88 12.03
CA ASN A 121 -25.56 -7.60 11.67
C ASN A 121 -25.20 -6.48 12.66
N GLU A 122 -25.18 -6.83 13.95
CA GLU A 122 -24.80 -5.91 15.03
C GLU A 122 -23.33 -5.44 14.89
N GLU A 123 -22.44 -6.33 14.49
CA GLU A 123 -21.03 -6.00 14.23
C GLU A 123 -20.88 -5.11 12.98
N LEU A 124 -21.69 -5.35 11.94
CA LEU A 124 -21.69 -4.52 10.73
C LEU A 124 -22.26 -3.12 10.98
N GLU A 125 -23.18 -2.95 11.94
CA GLU A 125 -23.73 -1.65 12.32
C GLU A 125 -22.70 -0.75 13.02
N LEU A 126 -21.57 -1.31 13.51
CA LEU A 126 -20.45 -0.53 14.05
C LEU A 126 -19.53 0.04 12.96
N ALA A 127 -19.76 -0.31 11.70
CA ALA A 127 -18.90 0.13 10.60
C ALA A 127 -19.47 1.36 9.88
N ASP A 128 -18.59 2.29 9.52
CA ASP A 128 -18.91 3.45 8.69
C ASP A 128 -19.07 3.07 7.21
N VAL A 129 -18.31 2.07 6.76
CA VAL A 129 -18.30 1.59 5.37
C VAL A 129 -18.20 0.07 5.34
N LEU A 130 -18.97 -0.55 4.44
CA LEU A 130 -18.80 -1.95 4.09
C LEU A 130 -17.94 -2.09 2.84
N THR A 131 -17.13 -3.14 2.81
CA THR A 131 -16.25 -3.44 1.68
C THR A 131 -16.28 -4.91 1.32
N GLY A 132 -16.13 -5.22 0.04
CA GLY A 132 -15.98 -6.58 -0.45
C GLY A 132 -15.04 -6.65 -1.63
N ALA A 133 -14.17 -7.64 -1.64
CA ALA A 133 -13.31 -7.90 -2.78
C ALA A 133 -14.14 -8.50 -3.93
N PRO A 134 -14.17 -7.88 -5.12
CA PRO A 134 -14.86 -8.46 -6.27
C PRO A 134 -14.14 -9.74 -6.70
N MET A 135 -14.89 -10.83 -6.85
CA MET A 135 -14.38 -12.10 -7.34
C MET A 135 -14.94 -12.38 -8.74
N VAL A 136 -14.08 -12.92 -9.61
CA VAL A 136 -14.49 -13.28 -10.98
C VAL A 136 -15.29 -14.59 -11.00
N ALA A 137 -14.91 -15.54 -10.14
CA ALA A 137 -15.61 -16.80 -10.01
C ALA A 137 -16.78 -16.67 -9.01
N ASP A 138 -17.83 -17.44 -9.24
CA ASP A 138 -18.93 -17.62 -8.26
C ASP A 138 -18.44 -18.52 -7.13
N TYR A 139 -17.62 -17.93 -6.26
CA TYR A 139 -17.05 -18.59 -5.10
C TYR A 139 -17.45 -17.83 -3.82
N PRO A 140 -17.84 -18.54 -2.74
CA PRO A 140 -18.53 -17.90 -1.61
C PRO A 140 -17.68 -16.89 -0.83
N SER A 141 -16.38 -17.14 -0.66
CA SER A 141 -15.49 -16.23 0.11
C SER A 141 -14.02 -16.54 -0.09
N LEU A 142 -13.17 -15.57 0.19
CA LEU A 142 -11.72 -15.77 0.34
C LEU A 142 -11.42 -16.42 1.70
N ASN A 143 -10.35 -17.20 1.79
CA ASN A 143 -9.77 -17.57 3.07
C ASN A 143 -9.37 -16.29 3.83
N LEU A 144 -9.47 -16.29 5.18
CA LEU A 144 -9.21 -15.10 6.01
C LEU A 144 -7.82 -14.50 5.76
N GLY A 145 -6.77 -15.32 5.74
CA GLY A 145 -5.41 -14.84 5.46
C GLY A 145 -5.25 -14.26 4.05
N GLN A 146 -5.94 -14.84 3.05
CA GLN A 146 -5.98 -14.31 1.69
C GLN A 146 -6.73 -12.98 1.63
N ALA A 147 -7.87 -12.87 2.32
CA ALA A 147 -8.62 -11.62 2.40
C ALA A 147 -7.75 -10.50 3.00
N VAL A 148 -7.11 -10.76 4.14
CA VAL A 148 -6.19 -9.80 4.77
C VAL A 148 -5.09 -9.38 3.81
N MET A 149 -4.48 -10.32 3.05
CA MET A 149 -3.43 -9.99 2.07
C MET A 149 -3.95 -9.07 0.96
N VAL A 150 -5.13 -9.34 0.38
CA VAL A 150 -5.73 -8.51 -0.67
C VAL A 150 -5.92 -7.08 -0.21
N TYR A 151 -6.47 -6.89 0.99
CA TYR A 151 -6.68 -5.56 1.55
C TYR A 151 -5.37 -4.87 1.95
N CYS A 152 -4.46 -5.57 2.60
CA CYS A 152 -3.16 -5.02 2.96
C CYS A 152 -2.36 -4.59 1.71
N TYR A 153 -2.36 -5.41 0.64
CA TYR A 153 -1.73 -5.06 -0.62
C TYR A 153 -2.35 -3.79 -1.22
N GLN A 154 -3.67 -3.71 -1.29
CA GLN A 154 -4.37 -2.57 -1.88
C GLN A 154 -4.15 -1.29 -1.09
N LEU A 155 -4.12 -1.38 0.25
CA LEU A 155 -4.00 -0.23 1.15
C LEU A 155 -2.54 0.11 1.52
N ALA A 156 -1.54 -0.64 1.05
CA ALA A 156 -0.13 -0.43 1.38
C ALA A 156 0.36 0.98 1.03
N SER A 157 -0.18 1.59 -0.03
CA SER A 157 0.15 2.96 -0.44
C SER A 157 -0.25 4.02 0.59
N LEU A 158 -1.18 3.71 1.50
CA LEU A 158 -1.61 4.60 2.58
C LEU A 158 -0.67 4.55 3.79
N ILE A 159 0.15 3.51 3.89
CA ILE A 159 1.17 3.38 4.91
C ILE A 159 2.41 4.08 4.37
N GLN A 160 2.77 5.21 4.96
CA GLN A 160 4.04 5.86 4.69
C GLN A 160 5.15 4.96 5.24
N ILE A 161 5.65 4.05 4.42
CA ILE A 161 6.93 3.41 4.67
C ILE A 161 7.94 4.54 4.53
N PRO A 162 8.74 4.87 5.56
CA PRO A 162 9.85 5.78 5.39
C PRO A 162 10.75 5.15 4.33
N GLN A 163 10.65 5.62 3.10
CA GLN A 163 11.64 5.27 2.10
C GLN A 163 12.95 5.89 2.63
N PRO A 164 14.04 5.12 2.70
CA PRO A 164 15.34 5.74 2.91
C PRO A 164 15.43 6.88 1.89
N PRO A 165 15.93 8.06 2.30
CA PRO A 165 16.07 9.16 1.36
C PRO A 165 16.77 8.58 0.15
N ALA A 166 16.15 8.73 -1.03
CA ALA A 166 16.78 8.29 -2.26
C ALA A 166 18.17 8.87 -2.21
N GLU A 167 19.21 8.05 -2.29
CA GLU A 167 20.59 8.54 -2.41
C GLU A 167 20.61 9.33 -3.71
N GLY A 168 20.27 10.61 -3.60
CA GLY A 168 20.36 11.56 -4.68
C GLY A 168 21.81 11.56 -5.14
N ALA A 169 22.03 11.57 -6.44
CA ALA A 169 23.38 11.69 -6.96
C ALA A 169 24.06 12.86 -6.25
N ASN A 170 25.24 12.62 -5.68
CA ASN A 170 26.04 13.62 -4.98
C ASN A 170 26.14 14.87 -5.88
N GLU A 171 25.98 16.07 -5.33
CA GLU A 171 26.03 17.33 -6.08
C GLU A 171 27.30 17.43 -6.95
N ASN A 172 28.44 16.90 -6.47
CA ASN A 172 29.69 16.84 -7.22
C ASN A 172 29.58 15.88 -8.45
N GLN A 173 28.85 14.79 -8.37
CA GLN A 173 28.60 13.87 -9.49
C GLN A 173 27.67 14.51 -10.52
N LEU A 174 26.66 15.25 -10.08
CA LEU A 174 25.76 16.00 -10.94
C LEU A 174 26.49 17.13 -11.66
N ALA A 175 27.36 17.86 -10.97
CA ALA A 175 28.21 18.92 -11.55
C ALA A 175 29.15 18.34 -12.60
N ALA A 176 29.84 17.24 -12.30
CA ALA A 176 30.74 16.57 -13.23
C ALA A 176 29.99 16.04 -14.47
N LEU A 177 28.78 15.50 -14.30
CA LEU A 177 27.94 15.03 -15.39
C LEU A 177 27.47 16.19 -16.28
N ARG A 178 27.08 17.34 -15.68
CA ARG A 178 26.72 18.56 -16.42
C ARG A 178 27.89 19.05 -17.30
N ALA A 179 29.06 19.21 -16.72
CA ALA A 179 30.22 19.64 -17.47
C ALA A 179 30.56 18.73 -18.65
N ARG A 180 30.39 17.39 -18.46
CA ARG A 180 30.65 16.43 -19.52
C ARG A 180 29.60 16.47 -20.63
N VAL A 181 28.34 16.72 -20.29
CA VAL A 181 27.27 16.89 -21.30
C VAL A 181 27.46 18.17 -22.09
N GLU A 182 27.81 19.30 -21.46
CA GLU A 182 28.10 20.56 -22.11
C GLU A 182 29.29 20.42 -23.08
N GLN A 183 30.36 19.74 -22.67
CA GLN A 183 31.48 19.42 -23.51
C GLN A 183 31.10 18.60 -24.74
N LEU A 184 30.27 17.59 -24.56
CA LEU A 184 29.77 16.75 -25.68
C LEU A 184 28.89 17.53 -26.64
N LEU A 185 28.01 18.41 -26.14
CA LEU A 185 27.14 19.25 -26.98
C LEU A 185 27.98 20.23 -27.81
N SER A 186 29.05 20.78 -27.22
CA SER A 186 30.00 21.62 -27.94
C SER A 186 30.77 20.86 -29.05
N GLN A 187 31.26 19.66 -28.74
CA GLN A 187 31.94 18.79 -29.73
C GLN A 187 31.03 18.38 -30.88
N LEU A 188 29.73 18.23 -30.63
CA LEU A 188 28.75 17.90 -31.65
C LEU A 188 28.24 19.12 -32.44
N GLY A 189 28.71 20.35 -32.11
CA GLY A 189 28.27 21.57 -32.78
C GLY A 189 26.79 21.93 -32.52
N VAL A 190 26.20 21.47 -31.43
CA VAL A 190 24.79 21.71 -31.08
C VAL A 190 24.63 22.50 -29.79
N ALA A 191 25.69 23.11 -29.28
CA ALA A 191 25.68 23.87 -28.04
C ALA A 191 24.73 25.09 -28.10
N ASP A 192 24.56 25.70 -29.28
CA ASP A 192 23.75 26.90 -29.50
C ASP A 192 22.28 26.59 -29.85
N ASP A 193 21.89 25.29 -29.90
CA ASP A 193 20.50 24.87 -30.17
C ASP A 193 19.65 25.03 -28.91
N GLN A 194 18.82 26.08 -28.86
CA GLN A 194 17.92 26.40 -27.73
C GLN A 194 16.96 25.25 -27.36
N LYS A 195 16.54 24.42 -28.31
CA LYS A 195 15.68 23.26 -28.03
C LYS A 195 16.45 22.15 -27.32
N MET A 196 17.71 21.94 -27.69
CA MET A 196 18.58 20.99 -26.98
C MET A 196 18.95 21.47 -25.60
N ALA A 197 19.27 22.76 -25.44
CA ALA A 197 19.59 23.36 -24.14
C ALA A 197 18.38 23.29 -23.15
N SER A 198 17.17 23.60 -23.62
CA SER A 198 15.96 23.51 -22.80
C SER A 198 15.59 22.07 -22.46
N GLY A 199 15.78 21.12 -23.39
CA GLY A 199 15.60 19.70 -23.16
C GLY A 199 16.56 19.14 -22.09
N CYS A 200 17.83 19.55 -22.13
CA CYS A 200 18.82 19.18 -21.10
C CYS A 200 18.46 19.79 -19.74
N SER A 201 17.98 21.04 -19.68
CA SER A 201 17.61 21.71 -18.43
C SER A 201 16.42 21.01 -17.74
N SER A 202 15.42 20.54 -18.47
CA SER A 202 14.30 19.77 -17.90
C SER A 202 14.73 18.41 -17.35
N VAL A 203 15.72 17.76 -17.97
CA VAL A 203 16.28 16.48 -17.49
C VAL A 203 17.06 16.66 -16.18
N TRP A 204 17.76 17.81 -16.00
CA TRP A 204 18.48 18.11 -14.75
C TRP A 204 17.54 18.25 -13.54
N GLY A 205 16.36 18.83 -13.72
CA GLY A 205 15.35 18.93 -12.68
C GLY A 205 14.87 17.55 -12.20
N VAL A 206 14.77 16.57 -13.10
CA VAL A 206 14.36 15.19 -12.80
C VAL A 206 15.50 14.39 -12.13
N LEU A 207 16.76 14.59 -12.55
CA LEU A 207 17.92 13.93 -11.93
C LEU A 207 18.17 14.36 -10.49
N SER A 208 17.90 15.62 -10.18
CA SER A 208 18.04 16.14 -8.81
C SER A 208 16.95 15.64 -7.86
N SER A 209 15.80 15.16 -8.37
CA SER A 209 14.69 14.62 -7.58
C SER A 209 14.77 13.12 -7.27
N GLY A 210 15.81 12.41 -7.71
CA GLY A 210 16.12 11.04 -7.32
C GLY A 210 15.21 9.94 -7.92
N THR A 211 14.49 10.23 -9.01
CA THR A 211 13.58 9.23 -9.63
C THR A 211 14.29 8.34 -10.66
N PRO A 212 14.13 6.99 -10.59
CA PRO A 212 14.80 6.03 -11.49
C PRO A 212 14.39 6.09 -12.97
N GLN A 213 13.36 6.86 -13.31
CA GLN A 213 12.82 6.96 -14.69
C GLN A 213 13.68 7.79 -15.63
N CYS A 214 14.74 8.41 -15.15
CA CYS A 214 15.54 9.38 -15.89
C CYS A 214 16.34 8.79 -17.05
N CYS A 215 16.88 7.57 -16.92
CA CYS A 215 17.69 6.96 -18.00
C CYS A 215 16.90 6.71 -19.28
N THR A 216 15.64 6.35 -19.17
CA THR A 216 14.79 6.03 -20.34
C THR A 216 14.39 7.31 -21.09
N VAL A 217 14.12 8.41 -20.39
CA VAL A 217 13.73 9.70 -20.99
C VAL A 217 14.92 10.34 -21.70
N CYS A 218 16.10 10.35 -21.07
CA CYS A 218 17.34 10.84 -21.71
C CYS A 218 17.68 10.06 -22.97
N CYS A 219 17.63 8.73 -22.93
CA CYS A 219 17.91 7.90 -24.10
C CYS A 219 16.86 8.09 -25.21
N THR A 220 15.59 8.32 -24.87
CA THR A 220 14.53 8.51 -25.86
C THR A 220 14.63 9.87 -26.55
N ILE A 221 14.91 10.94 -25.82
CA ILE A 221 15.08 12.29 -26.37
C ILE A 221 16.34 12.36 -27.24
N LEU A 222 17.45 11.79 -26.81
CA LEU A 222 18.68 11.71 -27.60
C LEU A 222 18.50 10.89 -28.87
N LYS A 223 17.82 9.72 -28.81
CA LYS A 223 17.55 8.88 -29.98
C LYS A 223 16.59 9.52 -30.97
N LYS A 224 15.59 10.25 -30.52
CA LYS A 224 14.58 10.88 -31.38
C LYS A 224 15.17 12.07 -32.17
N ASN A 225 16.03 12.88 -31.53
CA ASN A 225 16.69 14.00 -32.20
C ASN A 225 17.90 13.59 -33.05
N TRP A 226 18.57 12.48 -32.69
CA TRP A 226 19.67 11.92 -33.51
C TRP A 226 19.21 11.39 -34.87
N ARG A 227 18.06 10.69 -34.91
CA ARG A 227 17.50 10.15 -36.17
C ARG A 227 17.07 11.22 -37.18
N SER A 228 16.66 12.40 -36.74
CA SER A 228 16.21 13.47 -37.63
C SER A 228 17.36 14.25 -38.27
N LYS A 229 18.60 14.20 -37.73
CA LYS A 229 19.77 14.89 -38.29
C LYS A 229 20.69 14.01 -39.16
N ILE A 230 20.53 12.69 -39.14
CA ILE A 230 21.30 11.78 -40.01
C ILE A 230 20.60 11.56 -41.36
N LEU A 231 19.32 11.90 -41.47
CA LEU A 231 18.48 11.71 -42.69
C LEU A 231 18.18 13.04 -43.41
N SER A 232 18.81 14.14 -43.01
CA SER A 232 18.89 15.42 -43.76
C SER A 232 20.32 15.66 -44.23
#